data_dfa1b6acc300e8d47c1a21704169817c
#
_entry.id   dfa1b6acc300e8d47c1a21704169817c
#
_cell.length_a   1.000
_cell.length_b   1.000
_cell.length_c   1.000
_cell.angle_alpha   90.00
_cell.angle_beta   90.00
_cell.angle_gamma   90.00
#
_symmetry.space_group_name_H-M   'P 1'
#
loop_
_entity.id
_entity.type
_entity.pdbx_description
1 polymer ?
#
loop_
_entity_poly.entity_id
_entity_poly.type
_entity_poly.pdbx_seq_one_letter_code
_entity_poly.pdbx_strand_id
1 'polypeptide(L)'
;MEEVKRNSLQAWILAARPKTLTGAITPVMIGTALAAMDGRFHWLPALICCLFASLMQIAANFINDLFDFLKGTDREDRLGPERACAQGWISPQAMKTGIIITVALACLIGCTLLFFAGWKLIIVGVLCVLFAFLYTTGPYPLSYNGWGDVLVIVFFGFVPVGGTYYVQALTWTPDVTIASLICGLLIDTLLVVNNYRDREADARSGKRTVIVRFGEKFGRYFYLMLGITASLLCLCFLREGHFYAAFLPQLYLIPHFLTWKRMVKIYSGKKLNSILGETSRNMLLMGILIAIGMLIN
;
A
#
# COMPACT_ATOMS: atom_id res chain seq x y z
N MET A 1 -1.86 -17.41 24.83
CA MET A 1 -2.17 -17.42 23.38
C MET A 1 -1.99 -18.85 22.92
N GLU A 2 -2.97 -19.40 22.18
CA GLU A 2 -2.77 -20.71 21.56
C GLU A 2 -1.55 -20.70 20.64
N GLU A 3 -0.73 -21.75 20.73
CA GLU A 3 0.47 -21.90 19.92
C GLU A 3 0.07 -22.08 18.44
N VAL A 4 0.56 -21.21 17.55
CA VAL A 4 0.22 -21.25 16.12
C VAL A 4 0.84 -22.50 15.51
N LYS A 5 -0.01 -23.47 15.11
CA LYS A 5 0.45 -24.71 14.50
C LYS A 5 1.15 -24.43 13.16
N ARG A 6 2.31 -25.05 12.96
CA ARG A 6 3.14 -24.89 11.74
C ARG A 6 2.35 -25.21 10.48
N ASN A 7 2.48 -24.35 9.46
CA ASN A 7 1.82 -24.43 8.16
C ASN A 7 0.26 -24.52 8.23
N SER A 8 -0.34 -24.12 9.34
CA SER A 8 -1.79 -24.09 9.50
C SER A 8 -2.43 -22.95 8.71
N LEU A 9 -3.75 -23.03 8.49
CA LEU A 9 -4.52 -21.94 7.89
C LEU A 9 -4.35 -20.62 8.66
N GLN A 10 -4.32 -20.70 10.01
CA GLN A 10 -4.07 -19.53 10.87
C GLN A 10 -2.71 -18.90 10.59
N ALA A 11 -1.63 -19.71 10.42
CA ALA A 11 -0.30 -19.22 10.07
C ALA A 11 -0.31 -18.47 8.72
N TRP A 12 -1.01 -19.02 7.71
CA TRP A 12 -1.14 -18.39 6.39
C TRP A 12 -1.94 -17.09 6.41
N ILE A 13 -3.03 -17.03 7.19
CA ILE A 13 -3.80 -15.78 7.37
C ILE A 13 -2.94 -14.70 8.04
N LEU A 14 -2.17 -15.08 9.08
CA LEU A 14 -1.24 -14.14 9.73
C LEU A 14 -0.16 -13.64 8.79
N ALA A 15 0.41 -14.52 7.96
CA ALA A 15 1.41 -14.16 6.95
C ALA A 15 0.84 -13.26 5.84
N ALA A 16 -0.40 -13.49 5.40
CA ALA A 16 -1.10 -12.68 4.41
C ALA A 16 -1.40 -11.26 4.91
N ARG A 17 -1.42 -11.03 6.24
CA ARG A 17 -1.64 -9.72 6.88
C ARG A 17 -2.90 -9.02 6.39
N PRO A 18 -4.12 -9.49 6.70
CA PRO A 18 -5.38 -8.91 6.21
C PRO A 18 -5.51 -7.40 6.43
N LYS A 19 -4.91 -6.88 7.51
CA LYS A 19 -4.90 -5.44 7.81
C LYS A 19 -4.22 -4.58 6.74
N THR A 20 -3.31 -5.16 5.95
CA THR A 20 -2.62 -4.44 4.87
C THR A 20 -3.40 -4.43 3.56
N LEU A 21 -4.46 -5.25 3.45
CA LEU A 21 -5.32 -5.27 2.27
C LEU A 21 -6.07 -3.96 2.05
N THR A 22 -6.24 -3.15 3.09
CA THR A 22 -6.75 -1.77 2.94
C THR A 22 -5.91 -0.96 1.95
N GLY A 23 -4.58 -1.17 1.92
CA GLY A 23 -3.69 -0.55 0.96
C GLY A 23 -3.88 -1.02 -0.49
N ALA A 24 -4.46 -2.21 -0.71
CA ALA A 24 -4.79 -2.71 -2.04
C ALA A 24 -6.22 -2.32 -2.47
N ILE A 25 -7.17 -2.32 -1.54
CA ILE A 25 -8.59 -2.06 -1.82
C ILE A 25 -8.85 -0.56 -2.01
N THR A 26 -8.26 0.30 -1.19
CA THR A 26 -8.49 1.76 -1.24
C THR A 26 -8.19 2.35 -2.62
N PRO A 27 -7.04 2.07 -3.29
CA PRO A 27 -6.77 2.63 -4.61
C PRO A 27 -7.74 2.12 -5.69
N VAL A 28 -8.14 0.84 -5.63
CA VAL A 28 -9.13 0.28 -6.57
C VAL A 28 -10.48 0.94 -6.36
N MET A 29 -10.89 1.18 -5.13
CA MET A 29 -12.13 1.90 -4.80
C MET A 29 -12.10 3.33 -5.38
N ILE A 30 -11.01 4.08 -5.21
CA ILE A 30 -10.86 5.44 -5.76
C ILE A 30 -10.91 5.41 -7.29
N GLY A 31 -10.14 4.50 -7.94
CA GLY A 31 -10.14 4.38 -9.41
C GLY A 31 -11.51 3.97 -9.98
N THR A 32 -12.24 3.12 -9.25
CA THR A 32 -13.62 2.73 -9.62
C THR A 32 -14.62 3.87 -9.46
N ALA A 33 -14.52 4.63 -8.35
CA ALA A 33 -15.39 5.79 -8.11
C ALA A 33 -15.16 6.88 -9.17
N LEU A 34 -13.91 7.10 -9.57
CA LEU A 34 -13.57 8.03 -10.65
C LEU A 34 -14.15 7.57 -11.99
N ALA A 35 -14.06 6.27 -12.32
CA ALA A 35 -14.68 5.73 -13.52
C ALA A 35 -16.23 5.87 -13.49
N ALA A 36 -16.84 5.72 -12.30
CA ALA A 36 -18.27 5.91 -12.12
C ALA A 36 -18.68 7.39 -12.30
N MET A 37 -17.89 8.33 -11.77
CA MET A 37 -18.07 9.77 -11.94
C MET A 37 -18.10 10.16 -13.44
N ASP A 38 -17.21 9.55 -14.24
CA ASP A 38 -17.13 9.77 -15.69
C ASP A 38 -18.15 8.94 -16.50
N GLY A 39 -19.10 8.23 -15.85
CA GLY A 39 -20.08 7.37 -16.51
C GLY A 39 -19.49 6.13 -17.20
N ARG A 40 -18.30 5.69 -16.78
CA ARG A 40 -17.53 4.57 -17.36
C ARG A 40 -17.44 3.36 -16.42
N PHE A 41 -18.30 3.26 -15.42
CA PHE A 41 -18.27 2.17 -14.46
C PHE A 41 -18.60 0.81 -15.07
N HIS A 42 -17.72 -0.16 -14.87
CA HIS A 42 -17.91 -1.56 -15.21
C HIS A 42 -17.52 -2.44 -14.01
N TRP A 43 -18.50 -3.12 -13.42
CA TRP A 43 -18.30 -3.90 -12.18
C TRP A 43 -17.30 -5.05 -12.33
N LEU A 44 -17.28 -5.73 -13.50
CA LEU A 44 -16.45 -6.93 -13.70
C LEU A 44 -14.94 -6.58 -13.72
N PRO A 45 -14.44 -5.64 -14.55
CA PRO A 45 -13.04 -5.25 -14.50
C PRO A 45 -12.66 -4.61 -13.16
N ALA A 46 -13.56 -3.89 -12.47
CA ALA A 46 -13.31 -3.37 -11.12
C ALA A 46 -13.06 -4.50 -10.10
N LEU A 47 -13.89 -5.56 -10.13
CA LEU A 47 -13.73 -6.74 -9.29
C LEU A 47 -12.40 -7.45 -9.58
N ILE A 48 -12.06 -7.65 -10.86
CA ILE A 48 -10.82 -8.30 -11.27
C ILE A 48 -9.60 -7.48 -10.77
N CYS A 49 -9.63 -6.15 -10.89
CA CYS A 49 -8.59 -5.27 -10.35
C CYS A 49 -8.46 -5.41 -8.82
N CYS A 50 -9.58 -5.51 -8.10
CA CYS A 50 -9.58 -5.70 -6.64
C CYS A 50 -8.95 -7.04 -6.25
N LEU A 51 -9.27 -8.12 -6.95
CA LEU A 51 -8.69 -9.44 -6.72
C LEU A 51 -7.19 -9.45 -7.06
N PHE A 52 -6.79 -8.88 -8.21
CA PHE A 52 -5.40 -8.78 -8.62
C PHE A 52 -4.57 -7.98 -7.60
N ALA A 53 -5.03 -6.78 -7.22
CA ALA A 53 -4.34 -5.94 -6.25
C ALA A 53 -4.22 -6.61 -4.88
N SER A 54 -5.26 -7.31 -4.42
CA SER A 54 -5.25 -8.06 -3.16
C SER A 54 -4.26 -9.22 -3.18
N LEU A 55 -4.20 -9.99 -4.27
CA LEU A 55 -3.23 -11.07 -4.43
C LEU A 55 -1.80 -10.55 -4.52
N MET A 56 -1.56 -9.47 -5.24
CA MET A 56 -0.23 -8.83 -5.30
C MET A 56 0.22 -8.30 -3.93
N GLN A 57 -0.71 -7.76 -3.13
CA GLN A 57 -0.43 -7.35 -1.74
C GLN A 57 -0.04 -8.54 -0.87
N ILE A 58 -0.75 -9.67 -0.97
CA ILE A 58 -0.43 -10.91 -0.24
C ILE A 58 0.93 -11.44 -0.70
N ALA A 59 1.18 -11.49 -2.01
CA ALA A 59 2.46 -11.91 -2.56
C ALA A 59 3.62 -11.04 -2.03
N ALA A 60 3.46 -9.71 -2.02
CA ALA A 60 4.46 -8.79 -1.46
C ALA A 60 4.72 -9.06 0.03
N ASN A 61 3.68 -9.37 0.82
CA ASN A 61 3.84 -9.74 2.23
C ASN A 61 4.64 -11.04 2.39
N PHE A 62 4.36 -12.07 1.57
CA PHE A 62 5.07 -13.35 1.59
C PHE A 62 6.53 -13.19 1.14
N ILE A 63 6.78 -12.43 0.07
CA ILE A 63 8.12 -12.10 -0.43
C ILE A 63 8.94 -11.40 0.68
N ASN A 64 8.37 -10.37 1.29
CA ASN A 64 9.03 -9.64 2.38
C ASN A 64 9.30 -10.54 3.59
N ASP A 65 8.36 -11.44 3.95
CA ASP A 65 8.52 -12.37 5.08
C ASP A 65 9.69 -13.33 4.83
N LEU A 66 9.71 -13.96 3.64
CA LEU A 66 10.75 -14.92 3.29
C LEU A 66 12.13 -14.27 3.17
N PHE A 67 12.25 -13.17 2.42
CA PHE A 67 13.56 -12.62 2.10
C PHE A 67 14.18 -11.82 3.25
N ASP A 68 13.38 -11.17 4.10
CA ASP A 68 13.86 -10.56 5.33
C ASP A 68 14.36 -11.63 6.33
N PHE A 69 13.65 -12.78 6.42
CA PHE A 69 14.10 -13.93 7.19
C PHE A 69 15.43 -14.49 6.68
N LEU A 70 15.55 -14.74 5.37
CA LEU A 70 16.78 -15.28 4.76
C LEU A 70 17.98 -14.33 4.89
N LYS A 71 17.74 -13.03 4.97
CA LYS A 71 18.78 -12.00 5.23
C LYS A 71 19.15 -11.87 6.71
N GLY A 72 18.41 -12.51 7.62
CA GLY A 72 18.61 -12.38 9.06
C GLY A 72 18.28 -10.98 9.61
N THR A 73 17.43 -10.21 8.91
CA THR A 73 17.00 -8.89 9.36
C THR A 73 15.82 -8.95 10.32
N ASP A 74 15.10 -10.07 10.36
CA ASP A 74 14.00 -10.34 11.31
C ASP A 74 14.55 -10.93 12.62
N ARG A 75 15.06 -10.05 13.48
CA ARG A 75 15.63 -10.41 14.78
C ARG A 75 14.55 -10.47 15.87
N GLU A 76 14.91 -11.04 17.03
CA GLU A 76 14.02 -11.14 18.22
C GLU A 76 13.60 -9.76 18.76
N ASP A 77 14.44 -8.72 18.58
CA ASP A 77 14.18 -7.35 19.02
C ASP A 77 13.27 -6.55 18.05
N ARG A 78 12.67 -7.23 17.05
CA ARG A 78 11.77 -6.62 16.08
C ARG A 78 10.60 -5.89 16.76
N LEU A 79 10.40 -4.61 16.38
CA LEU A 79 9.31 -3.77 16.90
C LEU A 79 7.99 -3.99 16.14
N GLY A 80 8.07 -4.35 14.85
CA GLY A 80 6.93 -4.58 13.98
C GLY A 80 6.19 -5.88 14.28
N PRO A 81 5.07 -6.14 13.56
CA PRO A 81 4.33 -7.40 13.68
C PRO A 81 5.23 -8.62 13.44
N GLU A 82 4.90 -9.71 14.11
CA GLU A 82 5.61 -10.97 13.95
C GLU A 82 5.59 -11.46 12.49
N ARG A 83 6.68 -12.13 12.09
CA ARG A 83 6.89 -12.69 10.76
C ARG A 83 6.74 -14.20 10.82
N ALA A 84 6.00 -14.77 9.89
CA ALA A 84 5.67 -16.20 9.93
C ALA A 84 6.90 -17.11 9.77
N CYS A 85 7.88 -16.74 8.94
CA CYS A 85 9.13 -17.50 8.80
C CYS A 85 10.00 -17.37 10.06
N ALA A 86 10.13 -16.17 10.62
CA ALA A 86 10.96 -15.92 11.80
C ALA A 86 10.40 -16.61 13.06
N GLN A 87 9.06 -16.70 13.17
CA GLN A 87 8.38 -17.42 14.25
C GLN A 87 8.30 -18.95 14.02
N GLY A 88 8.78 -19.46 12.88
CA GLY A 88 8.68 -20.87 12.53
C GLY A 88 7.26 -21.34 12.19
N TRP A 89 6.27 -20.43 12.07
CA TRP A 89 4.88 -20.75 11.74
C TRP A 89 4.73 -21.27 10.32
N ILE A 90 5.57 -20.78 9.38
CA ILE A 90 5.64 -21.26 8.02
C ILE A 90 7.09 -21.54 7.67
N SER A 91 7.37 -22.75 7.15
CA SER A 91 8.73 -23.06 6.72
C SER A 91 9.11 -22.24 5.48
N PRO A 92 10.42 -21.89 5.30
CA PRO A 92 10.87 -21.15 4.12
C PRO A 92 10.50 -21.83 2.79
N GLN A 93 10.50 -23.17 2.78
CA GLN A 93 10.09 -23.95 1.60
C GLN A 93 8.60 -23.81 1.30
N ALA A 94 7.75 -23.91 2.32
CA ALA A 94 6.31 -23.68 2.17
C ALA A 94 6.03 -22.24 1.74
N MET A 95 6.75 -21.24 2.30
CA MET A 95 6.60 -19.85 1.93
C MET A 95 6.97 -19.60 0.46
N LYS A 96 8.04 -20.23 -0.07
CA LYS A 96 8.39 -20.18 -1.49
C LYS A 96 7.24 -20.71 -2.36
N THR A 97 6.66 -21.83 -1.99
CA THR A 97 5.49 -22.41 -2.71
C THR A 97 4.30 -21.46 -2.64
N GLY A 98 4.03 -20.87 -1.47
CA GLY A 98 2.98 -19.87 -1.29
C GLY A 98 3.15 -18.65 -2.18
N ILE A 99 4.38 -18.13 -2.31
CA ILE A 99 4.70 -17.02 -3.22
C ILE A 99 4.39 -17.41 -4.66
N ILE A 100 4.87 -18.57 -5.11
CA ILE A 100 4.67 -19.04 -6.50
C ILE A 100 3.17 -19.17 -6.81
N ILE A 101 2.40 -19.81 -5.93
CA ILE A 101 0.96 -20.00 -6.10
C ILE A 101 0.25 -18.63 -6.14
N THR A 102 0.55 -17.73 -5.21
CA THR A 102 -0.12 -16.44 -5.12
C THR A 102 0.19 -15.56 -6.33
N VAL A 103 1.45 -15.52 -6.78
CA VAL A 103 1.86 -14.78 -7.98
C VAL A 103 1.23 -15.39 -9.23
N ALA A 104 1.21 -16.72 -9.37
CA ALA A 104 0.57 -17.39 -10.50
C ALA A 104 -0.93 -17.09 -10.57
N LEU A 105 -1.64 -17.13 -9.44
CA LEU A 105 -3.07 -16.76 -9.36
C LEU A 105 -3.27 -15.28 -9.72
N ALA A 106 -2.42 -14.38 -9.21
CA ALA A 106 -2.47 -12.97 -9.58
C ALA A 106 -2.28 -12.77 -11.08
N CYS A 107 -1.30 -13.44 -11.70
CA CYS A 107 -1.07 -13.38 -13.14
C CYS A 107 -2.27 -13.93 -13.93
N LEU A 108 -2.83 -15.06 -13.53
CA LEU A 108 -4.01 -15.65 -14.20
C LEU A 108 -5.20 -14.70 -14.16
N ILE A 109 -5.50 -14.13 -13.00
CA ILE A 109 -6.58 -13.15 -12.84
C ILE A 109 -6.27 -11.86 -13.60
N GLY A 110 -5.04 -11.35 -13.49
CA GLY A 110 -4.60 -10.14 -14.21
C GLY A 110 -4.66 -10.29 -15.73
N CYS A 111 -4.36 -11.48 -16.28
CA CYS A 111 -4.47 -11.75 -17.70
C CYS A 111 -5.90 -11.60 -18.22
N THR A 112 -6.93 -11.78 -17.39
CA THR A 112 -8.31 -11.55 -17.84
C THR A 112 -8.62 -10.08 -18.12
N LEU A 113 -7.85 -9.13 -17.54
CA LEU A 113 -7.96 -7.70 -17.85
C LEU A 113 -7.56 -7.35 -19.29
N LEU A 114 -6.79 -8.22 -19.95
CA LEU A 114 -6.39 -8.03 -21.35
C LEU A 114 -7.59 -8.01 -22.29
N PHE A 115 -8.67 -8.70 -21.95
CA PHE A 115 -9.92 -8.66 -22.73
C PHE A 115 -10.63 -7.30 -22.66
N PHE A 116 -10.35 -6.48 -21.64
CA PHE A 116 -10.95 -5.16 -21.45
C PHE A 116 -10.08 -4.03 -21.98
N ALA A 117 -8.76 -4.10 -21.78
CA ALA A 117 -7.88 -2.96 -22.06
C ALA A 117 -6.63 -3.31 -22.91
N GLY A 118 -6.61 -4.53 -23.48
CA GLY A 118 -5.63 -4.97 -24.46
C GLY A 118 -4.26 -5.33 -23.88
N TRP A 119 -3.38 -5.77 -24.75
CA TRP A 119 -2.09 -6.41 -24.42
C TRP A 119 -1.09 -5.52 -23.66
N LYS A 120 -1.21 -4.19 -23.73
CA LYS A 120 -0.30 -3.26 -23.03
C LYS A 120 -0.29 -3.47 -21.51
N LEU A 121 -1.35 -4.03 -20.93
CA LEU A 121 -1.42 -4.35 -19.51
C LEU A 121 -0.45 -5.47 -19.09
N ILE A 122 0.04 -6.29 -20.04
CA ILE A 122 1.09 -7.28 -19.74
C ILE A 122 2.33 -6.59 -19.18
N ILE A 123 2.72 -5.45 -19.76
CA ILE A 123 3.88 -4.68 -19.30
C ILE A 123 3.67 -4.25 -17.85
N VAL A 124 2.50 -3.73 -17.52
CA VAL A 124 2.15 -3.31 -16.15
C VAL A 124 2.20 -4.50 -15.20
N GLY A 125 1.61 -5.65 -15.58
CA GLY A 125 1.63 -6.87 -14.77
C GLY A 125 3.04 -7.39 -14.51
N VAL A 126 3.89 -7.44 -15.56
CA VAL A 126 5.30 -7.83 -15.44
C VAL A 126 6.05 -6.89 -14.50
N LEU A 127 5.86 -5.58 -14.63
CA LEU A 127 6.47 -4.59 -13.73
C LEU A 127 5.99 -4.76 -12.29
N CYS A 128 4.70 -5.02 -12.05
CA CYS A 128 4.18 -5.29 -10.70
C CYS A 128 4.89 -6.48 -10.04
N VAL A 129 5.03 -7.60 -10.75
CA VAL A 129 5.71 -8.78 -10.23
C VAL A 129 7.20 -8.51 -10.03
N LEU A 130 7.86 -7.93 -11.02
CA LEU A 130 9.29 -7.61 -10.96
C LEU A 130 9.62 -6.72 -9.75
N PHE A 131 8.90 -5.63 -9.57
CA PHE A 131 9.14 -4.69 -8.49
C PHE A 131 8.71 -5.21 -7.12
N ALA A 132 7.74 -6.14 -7.03
CA ALA A 132 7.44 -6.84 -5.79
C ALA A 132 8.66 -7.62 -5.26
N PHE A 133 9.45 -8.22 -6.15
CA PHE A 133 10.71 -8.87 -5.78
C PHE A 133 11.84 -7.86 -5.55
N LEU A 134 12.07 -6.92 -6.48
CA LEU A 134 13.16 -5.94 -6.38
C LEU A 134 13.04 -5.02 -5.16
N TYR A 135 11.85 -4.87 -4.60
CA TYR A 135 11.62 -4.12 -3.39
C TYR A 135 12.46 -4.65 -2.22
N THR A 136 12.48 -5.98 -2.01
CA THR A 136 13.15 -6.61 -0.86
C THR A 136 14.39 -7.41 -1.25
N THR A 137 14.51 -7.88 -2.49
CA THR A 137 15.56 -8.82 -2.93
C THR A 137 16.39 -8.29 -4.11
N GLY A 138 17.40 -9.05 -4.52
CA GLY A 138 18.32 -8.70 -5.59
C GLY A 138 19.59 -8.02 -5.10
N PRO A 139 20.48 -7.63 -6.03
CA PRO A 139 21.78 -7.04 -5.71
C PRO A 139 21.64 -5.61 -5.12
N TYR A 140 20.53 -4.92 -5.43
CA TYR A 140 20.24 -3.56 -4.97
C TYR A 140 18.77 -3.46 -4.52
N PRO A 141 18.42 -4.00 -3.32
CA PRO A 141 17.04 -3.97 -2.84
C PRO A 141 16.55 -2.52 -2.67
N LEU A 142 15.45 -2.18 -3.33
CA LEU A 142 14.99 -0.79 -3.43
C LEU A 142 14.55 -0.21 -2.09
N SER A 143 13.93 -1.04 -1.24
CA SER A 143 13.54 -0.65 0.13
C SER A 143 14.73 -0.34 1.03
N TYR A 144 15.89 -0.95 0.78
CA TYR A 144 17.12 -0.71 1.54
C TYR A 144 17.84 0.57 1.10
N ASN A 145 17.56 1.05 -0.10
CA ASN A 145 18.28 2.14 -0.75
C ASN A 145 17.48 3.46 -0.79
N GLY A 146 16.33 3.53 -0.08
CA GLY A 146 15.54 4.75 0.05
C GLY A 146 14.58 5.03 -1.12
N TRP A 147 14.29 4.02 -1.95
CA TRP A 147 13.33 4.12 -3.04
C TRP A 147 11.90 3.74 -2.63
N GLY A 148 11.70 3.33 -1.36
CA GLY A 148 10.42 2.83 -0.87
C GLY A 148 9.26 3.79 -1.11
N ASP A 149 9.44 5.06 -0.76
CA ASP A 149 8.42 6.11 -0.86
C ASP A 149 7.99 6.33 -2.34
N VAL A 150 8.96 6.39 -3.26
CA VAL A 150 8.67 6.52 -4.71
C VAL A 150 7.91 5.31 -5.23
N LEU A 151 8.33 4.09 -4.83
CA LEU A 151 7.66 2.86 -5.25
C LEU A 151 6.24 2.75 -4.70
N VAL A 152 5.99 3.23 -3.47
CA VAL A 152 4.64 3.29 -2.92
C VAL A 152 3.77 4.23 -3.76
N ILE A 153 4.24 5.42 -4.11
CA ILE A 153 3.47 6.34 -4.96
C ILE A 153 3.14 5.69 -6.31
N VAL A 154 4.10 5.00 -6.93
CA VAL A 154 3.88 4.35 -8.23
C VAL A 154 2.96 3.12 -8.11
N PHE A 155 3.29 2.16 -7.24
CA PHE A 155 2.64 0.85 -7.21
C PHE A 155 1.41 0.77 -6.29
N PHE A 156 1.15 1.79 -5.47
CA PHE A 156 -0.09 1.92 -4.69
C PHE A 156 -0.92 3.15 -5.07
N GLY A 157 -0.35 4.08 -5.83
CA GLY A 157 -1.06 5.21 -6.42
C GLY A 157 -1.35 4.97 -7.90
N PHE A 158 -0.37 5.24 -8.74
CA PHE A 158 -0.57 5.28 -10.20
C PHE A 158 -1.02 3.94 -10.80
N VAL A 159 -0.41 2.83 -10.43
CA VAL A 159 -0.75 1.53 -10.98
C VAL A 159 -2.17 1.10 -10.59
N PRO A 160 -2.57 1.02 -9.31
CA PRO A 160 -3.89 0.50 -8.97
C PRO A 160 -5.02 1.52 -9.19
N VAL A 161 -4.85 2.81 -8.91
CA VAL A 161 -5.88 3.82 -9.20
C VAL A 161 -6.02 4.01 -10.70
N GLY A 162 -4.91 4.35 -11.37
CA GLY A 162 -4.91 4.62 -12.79
C GLY A 162 -5.21 3.38 -13.62
N GLY A 163 -4.67 2.22 -13.25
CA GLY A 163 -4.96 0.94 -13.90
C GLY A 163 -6.44 0.56 -13.78
N THR A 164 -7.05 0.70 -12.59
CA THR A 164 -8.47 0.42 -12.37
C THR A 164 -9.37 1.35 -13.17
N TYR A 165 -9.04 2.62 -13.26
CA TYR A 165 -9.74 3.56 -14.13
C TYR A 165 -9.56 3.19 -15.61
N TYR A 166 -8.31 2.99 -16.04
CA TYR A 166 -7.98 2.74 -17.44
C TYR A 166 -8.67 1.50 -18.01
N VAL A 167 -8.77 0.39 -17.25
CA VAL A 167 -9.44 -0.82 -17.74
C VAL A 167 -10.95 -0.65 -17.92
N GLN A 168 -11.55 0.37 -17.32
CA GLN A 168 -12.96 0.70 -17.44
C GLN A 168 -13.23 1.78 -18.49
N ALA A 169 -12.36 2.80 -18.58
CA ALA A 169 -12.57 3.99 -19.39
C ALA A 169 -11.76 4.01 -20.69
N LEU A 170 -10.71 3.19 -20.81
CA LEU A 170 -9.75 3.13 -21.93
C LEU A 170 -9.08 4.48 -22.26
N THR A 171 -9.03 5.37 -21.29
CA THR A 171 -8.43 6.71 -21.40
C THR A 171 -7.70 7.06 -20.11
N TRP A 172 -6.96 8.16 -20.14
CA TRP A 172 -6.24 8.71 -19.00
C TRP A 172 -6.48 10.21 -18.91
N THR A 173 -7.08 10.67 -17.83
CA THR A 173 -7.42 12.08 -17.62
C THR A 173 -6.47 12.74 -16.60
N PRO A 174 -6.42 14.08 -16.52
CA PRO A 174 -5.72 14.78 -15.44
C PRO A 174 -6.21 14.36 -14.05
N ASP A 175 -7.51 14.10 -13.89
CA ASP A 175 -8.09 13.69 -12.61
C ASP A 175 -7.63 12.30 -12.18
N VAL A 176 -7.38 11.38 -13.13
CA VAL A 176 -6.73 10.08 -12.84
C VAL A 176 -5.32 10.29 -12.26
N THR A 177 -4.55 11.21 -12.86
CA THR A 177 -3.21 11.55 -12.37
C THR A 177 -3.27 12.11 -10.95
N ILE A 178 -4.18 13.04 -10.70
CA ILE A 178 -4.38 13.66 -9.38
C ILE A 178 -4.83 12.61 -8.36
N ALA A 179 -5.85 11.81 -8.66
CA ALA A 179 -6.35 10.75 -7.78
C ALA A 179 -5.27 9.70 -7.48
N SER A 180 -4.46 9.33 -8.46
CA SER A 180 -3.32 8.42 -8.30
C SER A 180 -2.27 8.99 -7.35
N LEU A 181 -1.92 10.26 -7.50
CA LEU A 181 -0.97 10.93 -6.63
C LEU A 181 -1.51 11.06 -5.21
N ILE A 182 -2.76 11.48 -5.04
CA ILE A 182 -3.45 11.55 -3.72
C ILE A 182 -3.36 10.20 -3.01
N CYS A 183 -3.73 9.13 -3.70
CA CYS A 183 -3.73 7.79 -3.12
C CYS A 183 -2.32 7.32 -2.77
N GLY A 184 -1.34 7.54 -3.64
CA GLY A 184 0.06 7.22 -3.39
C GLY A 184 0.62 7.91 -2.16
N LEU A 185 0.43 9.24 -2.02
CA LEU A 185 0.85 10.02 -0.86
C LEU A 185 0.15 9.55 0.42
N LEU A 186 -1.14 9.22 0.32
CA LEU A 186 -1.92 8.72 1.45
C LEU A 186 -1.39 7.38 1.96
N ILE A 187 -1.08 6.43 1.07
CA ILE A 187 -0.54 5.12 1.44
C ILE A 187 0.91 5.26 1.94
N ASP A 188 1.67 6.20 1.41
CA ASP A 188 3.03 6.46 1.86
C ASP A 188 3.10 6.87 3.34
N THR A 189 2.04 7.44 3.91
CA THR A 189 1.94 7.69 5.36
C THR A 189 2.13 6.41 6.18
N LEU A 190 1.66 5.24 5.69
CA LEU A 190 1.89 3.94 6.35
C LEU A 190 3.35 3.52 6.29
N LEU A 191 4.01 3.71 5.13
CA LEU A 191 5.43 3.42 4.98
C LEU A 191 6.26 4.30 5.90
N VAL A 192 5.94 5.59 5.98
CA VAL A 192 6.62 6.54 6.86
C VAL A 192 6.52 6.13 8.33
N VAL A 193 5.33 5.70 8.81
CA VAL A 193 5.18 5.21 10.20
C VAL A 193 5.99 3.94 10.43
N ASN A 194 6.02 3.01 9.45
CA ASN A 194 6.85 1.81 9.54
C ASN A 194 8.33 2.17 9.65
N ASN A 195 8.83 3.00 8.75
CA ASN A 195 10.23 3.41 8.71
C ASN A 195 10.59 4.25 9.96
N TYR A 196 9.66 5.08 10.45
CA TYR A 196 9.85 5.86 11.67
C TYR A 196 9.96 4.96 12.91
N ARG A 197 9.12 3.92 13.02
CA ARG A 197 9.18 2.93 14.11
C ARG A 197 10.50 2.17 14.08
N ASP A 198 10.91 1.72 12.90
CA ASP A 198 12.01 0.79 12.73
C ASP A 198 13.36 1.49 12.47
N ARG A 199 13.42 2.85 12.50
CA ARG A 199 14.57 3.66 12.10
C ARG A 199 15.92 3.24 12.72
N GLU A 200 15.92 2.84 14.00
CA GLU A 200 17.15 2.40 14.69
C GLU A 200 17.59 1.01 14.23
N ALA A 201 16.63 0.09 14.07
CA ALA A 201 16.89 -1.25 13.55
C ALA A 201 17.31 -1.22 12.09
N ASP A 202 16.66 -0.38 11.28
CA ASP A 202 16.99 -0.17 9.87
C ASP A 202 18.41 0.39 9.71
N ALA A 203 18.80 1.39 10.52
CA ALA A 203 20.16 1.93 10.51
C ALA A 203 21.20 0.84 10.86
N ARG A 204 20.95 0.01 11.90
CA ARG A 204 21.84 -1.11 12.28
C ARG A 204 21.94 -2.19 11.21
N SER A 205 20.88 -2.40 10.41
CA SER A 205 20.86 -3.38 9.31
C SER A 205 21.35 -2.83 7.97
N GLY A 206 21.81 -1.58 7.94
CA GLY A 206 22.32 -0.92 6.74
C GLY A 206 21.24 -0.42 5.78
N LYS A 207 19.97 -0.45 6.16
CA LYS A 207 18.88 0.19 5.40
C LYS A 207 19.03 1.70 5.46
N ARG A 208 18.90 2.33 4.30
CA ARG A 208 18.99 3.78 4.11
C ARG A 208 17.65 4.36 3.70
N THR A 209 16.61 4.08 4.50
CA THR A 209 15.29 4.68 4.29
C THR A 209 15.36 6.20 4.38
N VAL A 210 14.38 6.91 3.84
CA VAL A 210 14.29 8.37 3.91
C VAL A 210 14.37 8.84 5.38
N ILE A 211 13.74 8.11 6.30
CA ILE A 211 13.79 8.43 7.74
C ILE A 211 15.19 8.24 8.34
N VAL A 212 15.90 7.18 7.96
CA VAL A 212 17.30 6.96 8.41
C VAL A 212 18.23 8.03 7.88
N ARG A 213 18.01 8.50 6.64
CA ARG A 213 18.86 9.53 6.01
C ARG A 213 18.66 10.94 6.58
N PHE A 214 17.40 11.33 6.79
CA PHE A 214 17.05 12.70 7.19
C PHE A 214 16.68 12.86 8.65
N GLY A 215 16.60 11.74 9.38
CA GLY A 215 16.38 11.71 10.82
C GLY A 215 14.91 11.74 11.22
N GLU A 216 14.69 11.57 12.53
CA GLU A 216 13.36 11.40 13.12
C GLU A 216 12.50 12.67 13.03
N LYS A 217 13.10 13.86 13.17
CA LYS A 217 12.39 15.13 13.06
C LYS A 217 11.78 15.27 11.66
N PHE A 218 12.56 14.96 10.64
CA PHE A 218 12.07 14.91 9.26
C PHE A 218 10.91 13.93 9.14
N GLY A 219 11.06 12.71 9.64
CA GLY A 219 10.00 11.67 9.55
C GLY A 219 8.65 12.11 10.13
N ARG A 220 8.66 12.85 11.26
CA ARG A 220 7.44 13.39 11.87
C ARG A 220 6.73 14.38 10.97
N TYR A 221 7.46 15.33 10.39
CA TYR A 221 6.89 16.34 9.50
C TYR A 221 6.54 15.75 8.14
N PHE A 222 7.33 14.80 7.64
CA PHE A 222 7.05 14.12 6.38
C PHE A 222 5.72 13.38 6.44
N TYR A 223 5.46 12.61 7.52
CA TYR A 223 4.15 12.00 7.76
C TYR A 223 3.02 13.03 7.70
N LEU A 224 3.16 14.13 8.43
CA LEU A 224 2.14 15.18 8.49
C LEU A 224 1.89 15.81 7.12
N MET A 225 2.96 16.15 6.40
CA MET A 225 2.88 16.84 5.11
C MET A 225 2.31 15.95 4.00
N LEU A 226 2.60 14.65 4.00
CA LEU A 226 1.99 13.71 3.06
C LEU A 226 0.47 13.74 3.13
N GLY A 227 -0.10 13.65 4.31
CA GLY A 227 -1.56 13.68 4.49
C GLY A 227 -2.18 15.05 4.17
N ILE A 228 -1.52 16.14 4.54
CA ILE A 228 -1.96 17.51 4.20
C ILE A 228 -1.93 17.68 2.68
N THR A 229 -0.83 17.31 2.01
CA THR A 229 -0.70 17.44 0.55
C THR A 229 -1.74 16.59 -0.17
N ALA A 230 -1.96 15.34 0.26
CA ALA A 230 -3.00 14.49 -0.31
C ALA A 230 -4.41 15.13 -0.18
N SER A 231 -4.70 15.72 0.98
CA SER A 231 -5.97 16.41 1.21
C SER A 231 -6.12 17.67 0.33
N LEU A 232 -5.10 18.50 0.27
CA LEU A 232 -5.10 19.73 -0.56
C LEU A 232 -5.23 19.43 -2.05
N LEU A 233 -4.61 18.34 -2.54
CA LEU A 233 -4.74 17.91 -3.93
C LEU A 233 -6.18 17.56 -4.31
N CYS A 234 -7.04 17.14 -3.36
CA CYS A 234 -8.46 16.93 -3.64
C CYS A 234 -9.17 18.22 -4.09
N LEU A 235 -8.68 19.41 -3.70
CA LEU A 235 -9.23 20.67 -4.16
C LEU A 235 -9.09 20.88 -5.68
N CYS A 236 -8.19 20.14 -6.34
CA CYS A 236 -8.06 20.20 -7.79
C CYS A 236 -9.33 19.71 -8.52
N PHE A 237 -10.15 18.87 -7.89
CA PHE A 237 -11.42 18.42 -8.46
C PHE A 237 -12.46 19.55 -8.62
N LEU A 238 -12.25 20.71 -7.97
CA LEU A 238 -13.08 21.91 -8.19
C LEU A 238 -13.01 22.44 -9.63
N ARG A 239 -11.93 22.14 -10.37
CA ARG A 239 -11.76 22.61 -11.75
C ARG A 239 -12.85 22.06 -12.69
N GLU A 240 -13.30 20.83 -12.42
CA GLU A 240 -14.37 20.16 -13.18
C GLU A 240 -15.75 20.32 -12.49
N GLY A 241 -15.84 21.12 -11.42
CA GLY A 241 -17.08 21.36 -10.68
C GLY A 241 -17.40 20.33 -9.60
N HIS A 242 -16.49 19.39 -9.32
CA HIS A 242 -16.70 18.30 -8.36
C HIS A 242 -16.51 18.75 -6.92
N PHE A 243 -17.53 19.46 -6.39
CA PHE A 243 -17.48 20.10 -5.08
C PHE A 243 -17.32 19.09 -3.92
N TYR A 244 -18.10 18.03 -3.93
CA TYR A 244 -18.04 17.04 -2.85
C TYR A 244 -16.74 16.23 -2.87
N ALA A 245 -16.21 15.89 -4.06
CA ALA A 245 -14.91 15.23 -4.20
C ALA A 245 -13.75 16.10 -3.68
N ALA A 246 -13.89 17.42 -3.74
CA ALA A 246 -12.91 18.37 -3.24
C ALA A 246 -12.98 18.58 -1.71
N PHE A 247 -14.17 18.70 -1.14
CA PHE A 247 -14.32 19.15 0.25
C PHE A 247 -14.54 18.03 1.27
N LEU A 248 -15.24 16.94 0.94
CA LEU A 248 -15.43 15.83 1.88
C LEU A 248 -14.12 15.25 2.39
N PRO A 249 -13.08 15.04 1.54
CA PRO A 249 -11.80 14.49 2.00
C PRO A 249 -11.07 15.38 3.01
N GLN A 250 -11.40 16.68 3.11
CA GLN A 250 -10.78 17.58 4.09
C GLN A 250 -11.06 17.15 5.54
N LEU A 251 -12.17 16.43 5.79
CA LEU A 251 -12.49 15.87 7.11
C LEU A 251 -11.42 14.90 7.61
N TYR A 252 -10.66 14.27 6.71
CA TYR A 252 -9.52 13.41 7.04
C TYR A 252 -8.44 14.14 7.84
N LEU A 253 -8.26 15.44 7.65
CA LEU A 253 -7.21 16.20 8.34
C LEU A 253 -7.33 16.13 9.87
N ILE A 254 -8.55 16.01 10.40
CA ILE A 254 -8.80 15.93 11.84
C ILE A 254 -8.14 14.67 12.43
N PRO A 255 -8.55 13.44 12.05
CA PRO A 255 -7.93 12.24 12.58
C PRO A 255 -6.46 12.10 12.19
N HIS A 256 -6.04 12.60 11.02
CA HIS A 256 -4.63 12.59 10.61
C HIS A 256 -3.75 13.41 11.58
N PHE A 257 -4.16 14.63 11.92
CA PHE A 257 -3.44 15.48 12.85
C PHE A 257 -3.41 14.90 14.28
N LEU A 258 -4.51 14.30 14.74
CA LEU A 258 -4.56 13.62 16.04
C LEU A 258 -3.59 12.42 16.09
N THR A 259 -3.55 11.61 15.01
CA THR A 259 -2.64 10.49 14.89
C THR A 259 -1.17 10.97 14.85
N TRP A 260 -0.88 12.04 14.12
CA TRP A 260 0.45 12.66 14.12
C TRP A 260 0.88 13.11 15.51
N LYS A 261 0.05 13.82 16.27
CA LYS A 261 0.33 14.22 17.66
C LYS A 261 0.65 13.01 18.54
N ARG A 262 -0.12 11.92 18.39
CA ARG A 262 0.13 10.67 19.14
C ARG A 262 1.43 10.02 18.73
N MET A 263 1.76 9.96 17.43
CA MET A 263 3.03 9.45 16.93
C MET A 263 4.22 10.20 17.53
N VAL A 264 4.14 11.54 17.54
CA VAL A 264 5.18 12.40 18.14
C VAL A 264 5.32 12.15 19.65
N LYS A 265 4.21 11.98 20.37
CA LYS A 265 4.20 11.71 21.82
C LYS A 265 4.76 10.32 22.17
N ILE A 266 4.44 9.28 21.38
CA ILE A 266 4.93 7.91 21.60
C ILE A 266 6.43 7.83 21.31
N TYR A 267 6.90 8.53 20.30
CA TYR A 267 8.30 8.68 19.91
C TYR A 267 8.97 7.40 19.40
N SER A 268 8.95 6.28 20.14
CA SER A 268 9.66 5.04 19.78
C SER A 268 8.99 3.79 20.37
N GLY A 269 9.42 2.62 19.87
CA GLY A 269 9.07 1.32 20.41
C GLY A 269 7.76 0.72 19.87
N LYS A 270 7.39 -0.45 20.40
CA LYS A 270 6.25 -1.28 19.93
C LYS A 270 4.91 -0.54 19.97
N LYS A 271 4.75 0.50 20.80
CA LYS A 271 3.53 1.31 20.86
C LYS A 271 3.22 2.03 19.54
N LEU A 272 4.20 2.26 18.68
CA LEU A 272 3.98 2.81 17.35
C LEU A 272 3.18 1.88 16.42
N ASN A 273 3.01 0.60 16.76
CA ASN A 273 2.10 -0.29 16.03
C ASN A 273 0.63 0.15 16.12
N SER A 274 0.22 0.84 17.19
CA SER A 274 -1.12 1.42 17.27
C SER A 274 -1.30 2.56 16.25
N ILE A 275 -0.25 3.35 16.02
CA ILE A 275 -0.24 4.43 15.03
C ILE A 275 -0.40 3.89 13.60
N LEU A 276 0.22 2.74 13.29
CA LEU A 276 0.00 2.06 12.00
C LEU A 276 -1.48 1.71 11.80
N GLY A 277 -2.13 1.15 12.83
CA GLY A 277 -3.54 0.83 12.76
C GLY A 277 -4.43 2.06 12.59
N GLU A 278 -4.11 3.16 13.27
CA GLU A 278 -4.82 4.44 13.13
C GLU A 278 -4.60 5.04 11.74
N THR A 279 -3.36 5.04 11.24
CA THR A 279 -3.03 5.53 9.90
C THR A 279 -3.78 4.73 8.83
N SER A 280 -3.84 3.40 8.95
CA SER A 280 -4.61 2.55 8.04
C SER A 280 -6.10 2.86 8.03
N ARG A 281 -6.71 3.11 9.21
CA ARG A 281 -8.12 3.53 9.31
C ARG A 281 -8.35 4.91 8.71
N ASN A 282 -7.46 5.87 8.99
CA ASN A 282 -7.55 7.22 8.44
C ASN A 282 -7.42 7.22 6.91
N MET A 283 -6.52 6.38 6.37
CA MET A 283 -6.35 6.17 4.94
C MET A 283 -7.64 5.62 4.30
N LEU A 284 -8.23 4.59 4.91
CA LEU A 284 -9.50 4.03 4.42
C LEU A 284 -10.63 5.06 4.50
N LEU A 285 -10.70 5.83 5.59
CA LEU A 285 -11.67 6.91 5.74
C LEU A 285 -11.54 7.93 4.60
N MET A 286 -10.32 8.40 4.31
CA MET A 286 -10.10 9.35 3.23
C MET A 286 -10.49 8.75 1.86
N GLY A 287 -10.13 7.49 1.61
CA GLY A 287 -10.53 6.80 0.39
C GLY A 287 -12.05 6.72 0.23
N ILE A 288 -12.79 6.43 1.31
CA ILE A 288 -14.26 6.42 1.33
C ILE A 288 -14.81 7.82 1.07
N LEU A 289 -14.27 8.86 1.72
CA LEU A 289 -14.72 10.23 1.53
C LEU A 289 -14.50 10.73 0.09
N ILE A 290 -13.37 10.37 -0.53
CA ILE A 290 -13.09 10.64 -1.95
C ILE A 290 -14.12 9.91 -2.81
N ALA A 291 -14.32 8.61 -2.60
CA ALA A 291 -15.25 7.81 -3.40
C ALA A 291 -16.70 8.32 -3.28
N ILE A 292 -17.17 8.61 -2.07
CA ILE A 292 -18.49 9.21 -1.85
C ILE A 292 -18.58 10.57 -2.56
N GLY A 293 -17.57 11.44 -2.38
CA GLY A 293 -17.55 12.75 -3.02
C GLY A 293 -17.61 12.68 -4.54
N MET A 294 -16.99 11.67 -5.17
CA MET A 294 -17.08 11.42 -6.61
C MET A 294 -18.44 10.90 -7.06
N LEU A 295 -19.12 10.10 -6.21
CA LEU A 295 -20.40 9.46 -6.56
C LEU A 295 -21.64 10.36 -6.37
N ILE A 296 -21.57 11.37 -5.50
CA ILE A 296 -22.70 12.28 -5.21
C ILE A 296 -22.58 13.63 -5.91
N ASN A 297 -21.68 13.75 -6.82
CA ASN A 297 -21.31 15.01 -7.48
C ASN A 297 -22.13 15.23 -8.76
#